data_6249d2f1ee613d51a0b2fa24563c9b3a
#
_entry.id   6249d2f1ee613d51a0b2fa24563c9b3a
#
_cell.length_a   1.000
_cell.length_b   1.000
_cell.length_c   1.000
_cell.angle_alpha   90.00
_cell.angle_beta   90.00
_cell.angle_gamma   90.00
#
_symmetry.space_group_name_H-M   'P 1'
#
loop_
_entity.id
_entity.type
_entity.pdbx_description
1 polymer ?
#
loop_
_entity_poly.entity_id
_entity_poly.type
_entity_poly.pdbx_seq_one_letter_code
_entity_poly.pdbx_strand_id
1 'polypeptide(L)'
;LCREDGNDDEVASALADAVLRFSQLDAARVEEMRRAAGVLSKEALWSRLFEAYEEAYALALDNADVRMNHVASNATPLPEQQVKLVHQALRPERPEWNRMMVEKNLPERLRPLEELAHNLWWCWNSGARDLFEEIDPDLWNRSERNPIAFLDLLTINRLKELERDESFLASLDAVYAQFKSYMSEKPDPATPKIAYFSMEYGLHASLKIYSGGLGILAGDYLKEASDKNVPMVAVGLLYRYGYFTQKLSAQGAQQATYEAQNFSKLPIQPVRDAVGNWATV
;
A
#
# COMPACT_ATOMS: atom_id res chain seq x y z
N LEU A 1 8.30 -27.82 -9.72
CA LEU A 1 9.67 -27.30 -9.86
C LEU A 1 9.93 -26.33 -8.73
N CYS A 2 10.83 -26.65 -7.82
CA CYS A 2 11.31 -25.72 -6.81
C CYS A 2 12.44 -24.91 -7.44
N ARG A 3 12.32 -23.59 -7.32
CA ARG A 3 13.40 -22.66 -7.72
C ARG A 3 14.32 -22.51 -6.51
N GLU A 4 15.56 -22.94 -6.67
CA GLU A 4 16.65 -22.72 -5.72
C GLU A 4 17.64 -21.74 -6.34
N ASP A 5 18.34 -20.97 -5.51
CA ASP A 5 19.33 -20.01 -6.00
C ASP A 5 20.42 -20.74 -6.80
N GLY A 6 20.60 -20.38 -8.07
CA GLY A 6 21.60 -20.91 -8.97
C GLY A 6 21.15 -22.02 -9.92
N ASN A 7 19.84 -22.41 -9.93
CA ASN A 7 19.33 -23.43 -10.86
C ASN A 7 18.42 -22.86 -11.97
N ASP A 8 18.56 -21.59 -12.30
CA ASP A 8 17.69 -20.90 -13.28
C ASP A 8 17.71 -21.55 -14.67
N ASP A 9 18.87 -22.02 -15.14
CA ASP A 9 18.99 -22.69 -16.43
C ASP A 9 18.30 -24.08 -16.44
N GLU A 10 18.37 -24.82 -15.32
CA GLU A 10 17.69 -26.09 -15.17
C GLU A 10 16.17 -25.90 -15.12
N VAL A 11 15.70 -24.88 -14.42
CA VAL A 11 14.27 -24.54 -14.36
C VAL A 11 13.76 -24.10 -15.72
N ALA A 12 14.51 -23.26 -16.44
CA ALA A 12 14.16 -22.81 -17.79
C ALA A 12 14.12 -23.97 -18.78
N SER A 13 15.09 -24.90 -18.72
CA SER A 13 15.12 -26.11 -19.52
C SER A 13 13.92 -27.02 -19.24
N ALA A 14 13.63 -27.26 -17.96
CA ALA A 14 12.50 -28.11 -17.55
C ALA A 14 11.13 -27.49 -17.95
N LEU A 15 11.00 -26.16 -17.90
CA LEU A 15 9.82 -25.45 -18.38
C LEU A 15 9.67 -25.59 -19.91
N ALA A 16 10.75 -25.39 -20.66
CA ALA A 16 10.76 -25.56 -22.12
C ALA A 16 10.36 -26.99 -22.52
N ASP A 17 10.91 -28.00 -21.85
CA ASP A 17 10.56 -29.40 -22.06
C ASP A 17 9.09 -29.71 -21.70
N ALA A 18 8.56 -29.08 -20.64
CA ALA A 18 7.17 -29.25 -20.29
C ALA A 18 6.22 -28.64 -21.33
N VAL A 19 6.54 -27.44 -21.83
CA VAL A 19 5.78 -26.79 -22.93
C VAL A 19 5.84 -27.63 -24.20
N LEU A 20 7.02 -28.13 -24.57
CA LEU A 20 7.20 -28.98 -25.75
C LEU A 20 6.38 -30.27 -25.64
N ARG A 21 6.42 -30.95 -24.50
CA ARG A 21 5.60 -32.16 -24.23
C ARG A 21 4.11 -31.84 -24.30
N PHE A 22 3.68 -30.71 -23.77
CA PHE A 22 2.28 -30.31 -23.83
C PHE A 22 1.84 -30.05 -25.28
N SER A 23 2.68 -29.42 -26.09
CA SER A 23 2.38 -29.15 -27.51
C SER A 23 2.26 -30.41 -28.39
N GLN A 24 2.80 -31.53 -27.93
CA GLN A 24 2.77 -32.84 -28.61
C GLN A 24 1.61 -33.74 -28.15
N LEU A 25 0.80 -33.30 -27.18
CA LEU A 25 -0.33 -34.05 -26.71
C LEU A 25 -1.45 -34.13 -27.76
N ASP A 26 -2.08 -35.25 -27.87
CA ASP A 26 -3.28 -35.39 -28.70
C ASP A 26 -4.50 -34.71 -28.03
N ALA A 27 -5.53 -34.47 -28.83
CA ALA A 27 -6.73 -33.77 -28.37
C ALA A 27 -7.46 -34.54 -27.24
N ALA A 28 -7.38 -35.87 -27.19
CA ALA A 28 -8.01 -36.67 -26.15
C ALA A 28 -7.32 -36.47 -24.79
N ARG A 29 -5.99 -36.44 -24.80
CA ARG A 29 -5.19 -36.18 -23.60
C ARG A 29 -5.34 -34.76 -23.07
N VAL A 30 -5.41 -33.78 -23.96
CA VAL A 30 -5.69 -32.39 -23.60
C VAL A 30 -7.06 -32.26 -22.92
N GLU A 31 -8.09 -32.97 -23.46
CA GLU A 31 -9.42 -32.93 -22.89
C GLU A 31 -9.52 -33.67 -21.54
N GLU A 32 -8.75 -34.75 -21.36
CA GLU A 32 -8.60 -35.41 -20.04
C GLU A 32 -7.99 -34.47 -19.00
N MET A 33 -6.90 -33.78 -19.37
CA MET A 33 -6.26 -32.77 -18.48
C MET A 33 -7.20 -31.63 -18.17
N ARG A 34 -7.99 -31.14 -19.13
CA ARG A 34 -9.00 -30.10 -18.94
C ARG A 34 -10.08 -30.53 -17.96
N ARG A 35 -10.55 -31.77 -18.05
CA ARG A 35 -11.51 -32.34 -17.09
C ARG A 35 -10.92 -32.45 -15.70
N ALA A 36 -9.68 -32.92 -15.56
CA ALA A 36 -8.99 -33.03 -14.28
C ALA A 36 -8.78 -31.63 -13.65
N ALA A 37 -8.37 -30.66 -14.44
CA ALA A 37 -8.25 -29.26 -13.99
C ALA A 37 -9.62 -28.69 -13.54
N GLY A 38 -10.71 -29.03 -14.25
CA GLY A 38 -12.07 -28.65 -13.89
C GLY A 38 -12.55 -29.26 -12.56
N VAL A 39 -12.10 -30.47 -12.21
CA VAL A 39 -12.35 -31.08 -10.89
C VAL A 39 -11.57 -30.30 -9.81
N LEU A 40 -10.27 -30.11 -10.01
CA LEU A 40 -9.42 -29.38 -9.06
C LEU A 40 -9.89 -27.94 -8.85
N SER A 41 -10.36 -27.26 -9.91
CA SER A 41 -10.90 -25.91 -9.79
C SER A 41 -12.15 -25.81 -8.92
N LYS A 42 -12.97 -26.88 -8.88
CA LYS A 42 -14.13 -26.94 -7.97
C LYS A 42 -13.73 -27.12 -6.51
N GLU A 43 -12.59 -27.73 -6.24
CA GLU A 43 -12.04 -27.87 -4.89
C GLU A 43 -11.40 -26.56 -4.40
N ALA A 44 -10.94 -25.71 -5.34
CA ALA A 44 -10.40 -24.38 -5.06
C ALA A 44 -11.46 -23.27 -5.04
N LEU A 45 -12.76 -23.60 -5.05
CA LEU A 45 -13.83 -22.61 -4.96
C LEU A 45 -13.77 -21.84 -3.62
N TRP A 46 -14.00 -20.54 -3.70
CA TRP A 46 -14.01 -19.64 -2.54
C TRP A 46 -14.93 -20.13 -1.40
N SER A 47 -16.05 -20.80 -1.72
CA SER A 47 -16.95 -21.38 -0.71
C SER A 47 -16.25 -22.41 0.19
N ARG A 48 -15.41 -23.29 -0.38
CA ARG A 48 -14.64 -24.27 0.39
C ARG A 48 -13.43 -23.65 1.13
N LEU A 49 -12.77 -22.71 0.47
CA LEU A 49 -11.70 -21.95 1.12
C LEU A 49 -12.24 -21.14 2.30
N PHE A 50 -13.44 -20.59 2.18
CA PHE A 50 -14.08 -19.83 3.25
C PHE A 50 -14.35 -20.69 4.48
N GLU A 51 -14.89 -21.90 4.30
CA GLU A 51 -15.08 -22.87 5.40
C GLU A 51 -13.76 -23.20 6.11
N ALA A 52 -12.70 -23.46 5.34
CA ALA A 52 -11.37 -23.73 5.92
C ALA A 52 -10.77 -22.52 6.65
N TYR A 53 -11.04 -21.29 6.17
CA TYR A 53 -10.65 -20.07 6.88
C TYR A 53 -11.46 -19.88 8.17
N GLU A 54 -12.77 -20.12 8.17
CA GLU A 54 -13.60 -20.04 9.37
C GLU A 54 -13.13 -21.04 10.43
N GLU A 55 -12.83 -22.28 10.06
CA GLU A 55 -12.24 -23.27 10.97
C GLU A 55 -10.88 -22.82 11.52
N ALA A 56 -10.01 -22.28 10.67
CA ALA A 56 -8.70 -21.79 11.09
C ALA A 56 -8.81 -20.59 12.04
N TYR A 57 -9.75 -19.68 11.79
CA TYR A 57 -10.02 -18.55 12.68
C TYR A 57 -10.62 -18.99 14.02
N ALA A 58 -11.57 -19.93 14.02
CA ALA A 58 -12.13 -20.49 15.25
C ALA A 58 -11.03 -21.14 16.09
N LEU A 59 -10.18 -21.96 15.48
CA LEU A 59 -9.05 -22.61 16.16
C LEU A 59 -8.01 -21.58 16.68
N ALA A 60 -7.78 -20.51 15.94
CA ALA A 60 -6.88 -19.44 16.37
C ALA A 60 -7.42 -18.66 17.54
N LEU A 61 -8.73 -18.40 17.59
CA LEU A 61 -9.41 -17.74 18.71
C LEU A 61 -9.39 -18.63 19.97
N ASP A 62 -9.73 -19.91 19.84
CA ASP A 62 -9.66 -20.87 20.94
C ASP A 62 -8.24 -20.99 21.53
N ASN A 63 -7.23 -21.00 20.68
CA ASN A 63 -5.83 -21.01 21.11
C ASN A 63 -5.41 -19.67 21.75
N ALA A 64 -5.96 -18.54 21.32
CA ALA A 64 -5.71 -17.23 21.93
C ALA A 64 -6.30 -17.17 23.34
N ASP A 65 -7.52 -17.64 23.54
CA ASP A 65 -8.17 -17.70 24.86
C ASP A 65 -7.43 -18.63 25.83
N VAL A 66 -6.95 -19.78 25.37
CA VAL A 66 -6.12 -20.67 26.18
C VAL A 66 -4.80 -20.00 26.57
N ARG A 67 -4.14 -19.30 25.68
CA ARG A 67 -2.90 -18.56 25.97
C ARG A 67 -3.13 -17.39 26.94
N MET A 68 -4.19 -16.63 26.74
CA MET A 68 -4.54 -15.51 27.64
C MET A 68 -4.86 -16.01 29.04
N ASN A 69 -5.62 -17.09 29.18
CA ASN A 69 -5.93 -17.71 30.47
C ASN A 69 -4.68 -18.29 31.14
N HIS A 70 -3.74 -18.85 30.38
CA HIS A 70 -2.48 -19.36 30.93
C HIS A 70 -1.55 -18.23 31.41
N VAL A 71 -1.51 -17.11 30.71
CA VAL A 71 -0.76 -15.91 31.13
C VAL A 71 -1.40 -15.29 32.39
N ALA A 72 -2.73 -15.20 32.45
CA ALA A 72 -3.45 -14.68 33.59
C ALA A 72 -3.32 -15.58 34.83
N SER A 73 -3.29 -16.91 34.67
CA SER A 73 -3.18 -17.85 35.78
C SER A 73 -1.77 -17.94 36.41
N ASN A 74 -0.73 -17.56 35.62
CA ASN A 74 0.66 -17.55 36.09
C ASN A 74 1.15 -16.17 36.57
N ALA A 75 0.35 -15.13 36.42
CA ALA A 75 0.63 -13.83 36.98
C ALA A 75 0.35 -13.85 38.49
N THR A 76 1.39 -13.94 39.34
CA THR A 76 1.26 -13.74 40.79
C THR A 76 0.86 -12.28 40.99
N PRO A 77 -0.33 -12.00 41.59
CA PRO A 77 -0.73 -10.62 41.86
C PRO A 77 0.27 -10.00 42.83
N LEU A 78 0.87 -8.87 42.46
CA LEU A 78 1.67 -8.09 43.37
C LEU A 78 0.77 -7.62 44.54
N PRO A 79 1.24 -7.70 45.79
CA PRO A 79 0.47 -7.18 46.92
C PRO A 79 0.10 -5.72 46.66
N GLU A 80 -1.14 -5.36 46.97
CA GLU A 80 -1.71 -4.02 46.69
C GLU A 80 -0.87 -2.86 47.24
N GLN A 81 -0.15 -3.10 48.34
CA GLN A 81 0.81 -2.16 48.92
C GLN A 81 2.07 -1.94 48.06
N GLN A 82 2.57 -2.99 47.37
CA GLN A 82 3.71 -2.85 46.46
C GLN A 82 3.34 -2.13 45.16
N VAL A 83 2.11 -2.36 44.68
CA VAL A 83 1.58 -1.62 43.52
C VAL A 83 1.46 -0.12 43.81
N LYS A 84 0.99 0.25 45.02
CA LYS A 84 0.92 1.65 45.43
C LYS A 84 2.31 2.30 45.59
N LEU A 85 3.28 1.57 46.15
CA LEU A 85 4.66 2.06 46.30
C LEU A 85 5.36 2.24 44.94
N VAL A 86 5.16 1.31 44.00
CA VAL A 86 5.68 1.42 42.63
C VAL A 86 5.02 2.58 41.88
N HIS A 87 3.70 2.81 42.08
CA HIS A 87 3.01 3.96 41.47
C HIS A 87 3.43 5.31 42.07
N GLN A 88 3.81 5.35 43.37
CA GLN A 88 4.34 6.57 43.98
C GLN A 88 5.80 6.83 43.61
N ALA A 89 6.62 5.78 43.51
CA ALA A 89 8.03 5.90 43.10
C ALA A 89 8.20 6.21 41.59
N LEU A 90 7.23 5.85 40.76
CA LEU A 90 7.21 6.12 39.32
C LEU A 90 6.39 7.37 38.92
N ARG A 91 6.17 8.30 39.85
CA ARG A 91 5.77 9.66 39.51
C ARG A 91 7.02 10.58 39.53
N PRO A 92 7.92 10.48 38.53
CA PRO A 92 8.66 11.66 38.13
C PRO A 92 7.58 12.64 37.71
N GLU A 93 7.78 13.93 38.00
CA GLU A 93 7.01 14.99 37.38
C GLU A 93 6.91 14.65 35.89
N ARG A 94 5.73 14.22 35.44
CA ARG A 94 5.56 13.85 34.05
C ARG A 94 5.81 15.10 33.25
N PRO A 95 6.84 15.15 32.39
CA PRO A 95 6.98 16.27 31.49
C PRO A 95 5.67 16.36 30.72
N GLU A 96 5.00 17.49 30.78
CA GLU A 96 3.85 17.76 29.92
C GLU A 96 4.37 17.83 28.49
N TRP A 97 4.15 16.73 27.75
CA TRP A 97 4.49 16.69 26.35
C TRP A 97 3.43 17.48 25.57
N ASN A 98 3.70 18.77 25.37
CA ASN A 98 2.96 19.54 24.39
C ASN A 98 3.44 19.14 23.01
N ARG A 99 2.60 18.41 22.28
CA ARG A 99 2.86 18.06 20.88
C ARG A 99 2.70 19.33 20.03
N MET A 100 3.80 20.04 19.81
CA MET A 100 3.83 21.09 18.78
C MET A 100 3.94 20.40 17.42
N MET A 101 2.88 20.42 16.64
CA MET A 101 2.94 20.11 15.21
C MET A 101 3.29 21.43 14.50
N VAL A 102 4.51 21.52 14.02
CA VAL A 102 4.90 22.57 13.08
C VAL A 102 4.53 22.07 11.69
N GLU A 103 3.42 22.54 11.17
CA GLU A 103 3.07 22.31 9.77
C GLU A 103 3.96 23.19 8.91
N LYS A 104 4.67 22.57 7.98
CA LYS A 104 5.49 23.27 7.00
C LYS A 104 4.57 23.77 5.89
N ASN A 105 4.25 25.03 5.89
CA ASN A 105 3.50 25.63 4.81
C ASN A 105 4.41 25.90 3.61
N LEU A 106 4.02 25.40 2.44
CA LEU A 106 4.67 25.76 1.19
C LEU A 106 4.39 27.24 0.86
N PRO A 107 5.34 27.95 0.23
CA PRO A 107 5.08 29.25 -0.36
C PRO A 107 3.86 29.20 -1.29
N GLU A 108 3.13 30.31 -1.40
CA GLU A 108 1.85 30.33 -2.14
C GLU A 108 1.98 29.88 -3.59
N ARG A 109 3.04 30.30 -4.28
CA ARG A 109 3.33 29.88 -5.66
C ARG A 109 3.64 28.38 -5.80
N LEU A 110 4.06 27.70 -4.72
CA LEU A 110 4.40 26.28 -4.69
C LEU A 110 3.28 25.39 -4.11
N ARG A 111 2.16 25.97 -3.65
CA ARG A 111 1.00 25.21 -3.14
C ARG A 111 0.45 24.15 -4.12
N PRO A 112 0.47 24.38 -5.45
CA PRO A 112 0.05 23.34 -6.40
C PRO A 112 0.78 22.01 -6.22
N LEU A 113 2.05 22.02 -5.77
CA LEU A 113 2.80 20.78 -5.47
C LEU A 113 2.15 19.92 -4.38
N GLU A 114 1.54 20.57 -3.37
CA GLU A 114 0.87 19.87 -2.28
C GLU A 114 -0.40 19.18 -2.77
N GLU A 115 -1.21 19.86 -3.59
CA GLU A 115 -2.41 19.27 -4.18
C GLU A 115 -2.06 18.11 -5.12
N LEU A 116 -1.03 18.27 -5.95
CA LEU A 116 -0.52 17.20 -6.81
C LEU A 116 -0.02 16.01 -5.97
N ALA A 117 0.73 16.24 -4.90
CA ALA A 117 1.28 15.18 -4.05
C ALA A 117 0.20 14.33 -3.38
N HIS A 118 -0.95 14.92 -3.06
CA HIS A 118 -2.06 14.22 -2.42
C HIS A 118 -3.01 13.52 -3.41
N ASN A 119 -2.79 13.65 -4.72
CA ASN A 119 -3.58 12.97 -5.74
C ASN A 119 -2.71 11.99 -6.53
N LEU A 120 -3.07 10.73 -6.57
CA LEU A 120 -2.28 9.68 -7.23
C LEU A 120 -2.13 9.86 -8.75
N TRP A 121 -2.85 10.79 -9.39
CA TRP A 121 -2.71 11.08 -10.83
C TRP A 121 -1.25 11.32 -11.26
N TRP A 122 -0.44 11.94 -10.40
CA TRP A 122 0.98 12.16 -10.67
C TRP A 122 1.75 10.85 -10.94
N CYS A 123 1.33 9.71 -10.38
CA CYS A 123 2.13 8.49 -10.47
C CYS A 123 2.09 7.83 -11.85
N TRP A 124 1.11 8.16 -12.70
CA TRP A 124 1.08 7.74 -14.11
C TRP A 124 1.15 8.91 -15.11
N ASN A 125 1.22 10.14 -14.65
CA ASN A 125 1.51 11.29 -15.49
C ASN A 125 3.01 11.60 -15.47
N SER A 126 3.69 11.49 -16.64
CA SER A 126 5.14 11.70 -16.73
C SER A 126 5.55 13.11 -16.33
N GLY A 127 4.84 14.13 -16.83
CA GLY A 127 5.16 15.54 -16.54
C GLY A 127 5.09 15.85 -15.04
N ALA A 128 4.11 15.28 -14.33
CA ALA A 128 4.00 15.45 -12.88
C ALA A 128 5.13 14.73 -12.12
N ARG A 129 5.56 13.54 -12.57
CA ARG A 129 6.71 12.84 -11.97
C ARG A 129 8.01 13.60 -12.18
N ASP A 130 8.24 14.03 -13.41
CA ASP A 130 9.45 14.74 -13.81
C ASP A 130 9.58 16.05 -13.02
N LEU A 131 8.47 16.73 -12.74
CA LEU A 131 8.42 17.93 -11.92
C LEU A 131 8.95 17.70 -10.50
N PHE A 132 8.56 16.60 -9.83
CA PHE A 132 9.09 16.27 -8.49
C PHE A 132 10.58 15.88 -8.56
N GLU A 133 10.97 15.13 -9.58
CA GLU A 133 12.36 14.69 -9.76
C GLU A 133 13.31 15.87 -10.05
N GLU A 134 12.85 16.88 -10.82
CA GLU A 134 13.62 18.09 -11.15
C GLU A 134 13.97 18.92 -9.91
N ILE A 135 13.11 18.93 -8.90
CA ILE A 135 13.35 19.70 -7.66
C ILE A 135 14.62 19.22 -6.95
N ASP A 136 14.78 17.94 -6.71
CA ASP A 136 15.95 17.32 -6.07
C ASP A 136 15.94 15.81 -6.35
N PRO A 137 16.67 15.33 -7.39
CA PRO A 137 16.67 13.91 -7.78
C PRO A 137 17.15 12.97 -6.68
N ASP A 138 18.15 13.39 -5.89
CA ASP A 138 18.70 12.57 -4.81
C ASP A 138 17.70 12.43 -3.65
N LEU A 139 17.07 13.54 -3.27
CA LEU A 139 16.03 13.53 -2.24
C LEU A 139 14.79 12.75 -2.71
N TRP A 140 14.41 12.91 -4.00
CA TRP A 140 13.32 12.16 -4.61
C TRP A 140 13.50 10.64 -4.48
N ASN A 141 14.69 10.15 -4.81
CA ASN A 141 15.03 8.73 -4.67
C ASN A 141 15.07 8.30 -3.19
N ARG A 142 15.66 9.11 -2.29
CA ARG A 142 15.71 8.82 -0.84
C ARG A 142 14.34 8.81 -0.17
N SER A 143 13.39 9.58 -0.68
CA SER A 143 11.99 9.57 -0.21
C SER A 143 11.17 8.41 -0.80
N GLU A 144 11.81 7.44 -1.45
CA GLU A 144 11.15 6.33 -2.16
C GLU A 144 10.13 6.81 -3.20
N ARG A 145 10.39 7.97 -3.80
CA ARG A 145 9.50 8.64 -4.76
C ARG A 145 8.11 8.93 -4.20
N ASN A 146 8.01 9.15 -2.90
CA ASN A 146 6.80 9.56 -2.23
C ASN A 146 6.75 11.08 -2.14
N PRO A 147 5.89 11.78 -2.92
CA PRO A 147 5.92 13.24 -2.99
C PRO A 147 5.56 13.92 -1.68
N ILE A 148 4.71 13.32 -0.84
CA ILE A 148 4.35 13.88 0.47
C ILE A 148 5.57 13.85 1.40
N ALA A 149 6.24 12.70 1.50
CA ALA A 149 7.46 12.57 2.28
C ALA A 149 8.59 13.46 1.72
N PHE A 150 8.69 13.56 0.40
CA PHE A 150 9.64 14.40 -0.32
C PHE A 150 9.47 15.88 0.03
N LEU A 151 8.25 16.43 -0.09
CA LEU A 151 7.95 17.82 0.22
C LEU A 151 8.26 18.17 1.68
N ASP A 152 8.02 17.25 2.61
CA ASP A 152 8.37 17.45 4.02
C ASP A 152 9.88 17.55 4.27
N LEU A 153 10.68 16.87 3.47
CA LEU A 153 12.14 16.85 3.61
C LEU A 153 12.84 18.05 2.91
N LEU A 154 12.14 18.75 2.00
CA LEU A 154 12.71 19.91 1.32
C LEU A 154 13.13 20.99 2.34
N THR A 155 14.28 21.59 2.12
CA THR A 155 14.74 22.71 2.96
C THR A 155 14.03 24.01 2.60
N ILE A 156 13.92 24.91 3.58
CA ILE A 156 13.35 26.26 3.36
C ILE A 156 14.15 27.03 2.28
N ASN A 157 15.46 26.84 2.23
CA ASN A 157 16.30 27.50 1.22
C ASN A 157 15.94 26.99 -0.18
N ARG A 158 15.77 25.67 -0.35
CA ARG A 158 15.37 25.10 -1.65
C ARG A 158 14.00 25.61 -2.08
N LEU A 159 13.04 25.69 -1.17
CA LEU A 159 11.71 26.28 -1.47
C LEU A 159 11.80 27.73 -1.94
N LYS A 160 12.67 28.55 -1.32
CA LYS A 160 12.90 29.94 -1.74
C LYS A 160 13.58 30.05 -3.09
N GLU A 161 14.45 29.11 -3.43
CA GLU A 161 15.07 29.03 -4.77
C GLU A 161 14.01 28.73 -5.83
N LEU A 162 13.19 27.68 -5.60
CA LEU A 162 12.12 27.30 -6.52
C LEU A 162 11.09 28.40 -6.74
N GLU A 163 10.76 29.17 -5.67
CA GLU A 163 9.83 30.30 -5.76
C GLU A 163 10.33 31.43 -6.68
N ARG A 164 11.64 31.49 -6.93
CA ARG A 164 12.29 32.47 -7.82
C ARG A 164 12.66 31.92 -9.19
N ASP A 165 12.53 30.62 -9.37
CA ASP A 165 12.84 29.95 -10.63
C ASP A 165 11.62 30.01 -11.57
N GLU A 166 11.60 31.02 -12.44
CA GLU A 166 10.48 31.22 -13.37
C GLU A 166 10.33 30.06 -14.36
N SER A 167 11.40 29.33 -14.69
CA SER A 167 11.33 28.15 -15.58
C SER A 167 10.60 27.02 -14.89
N PHE A 168 10.98 26.71 -13.64
CA PHE A 168 10.33 25.73 -12.81
C PHE A 168 8.85 26.08 -12.57
N LEU A 169 8.57 27.33 -12.25
CA LEU A 169 7.20 27.79 -12.02
C LEU A 169 6.33 27.69 -13.26
N ALA A 170 6.85 27.96 -14.45
CA ALA A 170 6.13 27.76 -15.69
C ALA A 170 5.82 26.27 -15.94
N SER A 171 6.75 25.38 -15.65
CA SER A 171 6.54 23.92 -15.70
C SER A 171 5.47 23.47 -14.70
N LEU A 172 5.54 23.95 -13.48
CA LEU A 172 4.55 23.70 -12.43
C LEU A 172 3.15 24.14 -12.85
N ASP A 173 3.03 25.37 -13.35
CA ASP A 173 1.75 25.94 -13.80
C ASP A 173 1.15 25.13 -14.95
N ALA A 174 1.98 24.68 -15.91
CA ALA A 174 1.54 23.86 -17.03
C ALA A 174 1.03 22.48 -16.57
N VAL A 175 1.78 21.79 -15.71
CA VAL A 175 1.38 20.48 -15.15
C VAL A 175 0.13 20.63 -14.28
N TYR A 176 0.06 21.66 -13.47
CA TYR A 176 -1.09 21.92 -12.61
C TYR A 176 -2.35 22.25 -13.43
N ALA A 177 -2.22 23.01 -14.51
CA ALA A 177 -3.33 23.27 -15.42
C ALA A 177 -3.86 21.97 -16.07
N GLN A 178 -2.97 21.05 -16.49
CA GLN A 178 -3.36 19.74 -16.99
C GLN A 178 -4.12 18.94 -15.91
N PHE A 179 -3.60 18.93 -14.68
CA PHE A 179 -4.25 18.26 -13.55
C PHE A 179 -5.64 18.83 -13.28
N LYS A 180 -5.79 20.15 -13.23
CA LYS A 180 -7.10 20.79 -13.01
C LYS A 180 -8.07 20.52 -14.16
N SER A 181 -7.60 20.49 -15.40
CA SER A 181 -8.41 20.10 -16.56
C SER A 181 -8.91 18.65 -16.39
N TYR A 182 -8.00 17.73 -16.09
CA TYR A 182 -8.30 16.31 -15.86
C TYR A 182 -9.35 16.12 -14.75
N MET A 183 -9.16 16.78 -13.61
CA MET A 183 -10.09 16.69 -12.47
C MET A 183 -11.44 17.37 -12.70
N SER A 184 -11.54 18.26 -13.69
CA SER A 184 -12.79 18.96 -14.01
C SER A 184 -13.69 18.19 -14.96
N GLU A 185 -13.18 17.16 -15.64
CA GLU A 185 -13.93 16.30 -16.53
C GLU A 185 -15.03 15.56 -15.76
N LYS A 186 -16.22 15.53 -16.34
CA LYS A 186 -17.35 14.82 -15.73
C LYS A 186 -17.64 13.56 -16.54
N PRO A 187 -17.93 12.44 -15.85
CA PRO A 187 -18.32 11.23 -16.55
C PRO A 187 -19.63 11.42 -17.33
N ASP A 188 -19.80 10.66 -18.40
CA ASP A 188 -21.05 10.61 -19.13
C ASP A 188 -22.18 10.15 -18.19
N PRO A 189 -23.26 10.96 -18.02
CA PRO A 189 -24.39 10.61 -17.17
C PRO A 189 -25.08 9.30 -17.55
N ALA A 190 -24.95 8.85 -18.80
CA ALA A 190 -25.52 7.59 -19.28
C ALA A 190 -24.69 6.36 -18.85
N THR A 191 -23.43 6.56 -18.44
CA THR A 191 -22.55 5.46 -17.98
C THR A 191 -22.97 4.99 -16.58
N PRO A 192 -23.17 3.67 -16.37
CA PRO A 192 -23.51 3.14 -15.06
C PRO A 192 -22.44 3.43 -14.02
N LYS A 193 -22.85 3.75 -12.80
CA LYS A 193 -21.93 3.86 -11.65
C LYS A 193 -21.44 2.48 -11.26
N ILE A 194 -20.12 2.33 -11.11
CA ILE A 194 -19.45 1.07 -10.82
C ILE A 194 -18.77 1.14 -9.45
N ALA A 195 -18.96 0.12 -8.63
CA ALA A 195 -18.15 -0.11 -7.42
C ALA A 195 -17.24 -1.33 -7.65
N TYR A 196 -15.93 -1.12 -7.59
CA TYR A 196 -14.93 -2.16 -7.78
C TYR A 196 -14.31 -2.56 -6.45
N PHE A 197 -14.53 -3.80 -6.04
CA PHE A 197 -14.03 -4.36 -4.80
C PHE A 197 -12.81 -5.24 -5.09
N SER A 198 -11.70 -4.95 -4.43
CA SER A 198 -10.49 -5.78 -4.50
C SER A 198 -9.75 -5.74 -3.17
N MET A 199 -9.09 -6.85 -2.82
CA MET A 199 -8.22 -6.90 -1.65
C MET A 199 -6.94 -6.09 -1.83
N GLU A 200 -6.55 -5.83 -3.07
CA GLU A 200 -5.28 -5.20 -3.45
C GLU A 200 -5.48 -4.20 -4.57
N TYR A 201 -4.73 -3.08 -4.49
CA TYR A 201 -4.61 -2.10 -5.58
C TYR A 201 -3.16 -1.64 -5.69
N GLY A 202 -2.46 -2.06 -6.75
CA GLY A 202 -1.09 -1.67 -7.05
C GLY A 202 -1.04 -0.33 -7.77
N LEU A 203 -1.25 0.77 -7.04
CA LEU A 203 -1.28 2.12 -7.60
C LEU A 203 0.11 2.75 -7.63
N HIS A 204 0.83 2.73 -6.52
CA HIS A 204 2.20 3.21 -6.40
C HIS A 204 2.92 2.50 -5.24
N ALA A 205 4.26 2.39 -5.34
CA ALA A 205 5.08 1.70 -4.35
C ALA A 205 5.00 2.32 -2.94
N SER A 206 4.74 3.64 -2.84
CA SER A 206 4.56 4.31 -1.54
C SER A 206 3.28 3.89 -0.82
N LEU A 207 2.26 3.42 -1.54
CA LEU A 207 1.00 2.94 -0.98
C LEU A 207 1.01 1.41 -0.96
N LYS A 208 1.46 0.84 0.15
CA LYS A 208 1.72 -0.61 0.29
C LYS A 208 0.44 -1.38 0.59
N ILE A 209 -0.51 -1.37 -0.34
CA ILE A 209 -1.80 -2.09 -0.25
C ILE A 209 -1.92 -3.20 -1.30
N TYR A 210 -0.81 -3.69 -1.83
CA TYR A 210 -0.76 -4.79 -2.79
C TYR A 210 0.52 -5.61 -2.60
N SER A 211 0.54 -6.82 -3.13
CA SER A 211 1.72 -7.70 -3.07
C SER A 211 2.12 -8.28 -4.43
N GLY A 212 1.20 -8.49 -5.35
CA GLY A 212 1.48 -9.16 -6.61
C GLY A 212 0.61 -8.73 -7.78
N GLY A 213 0.52 -9.62 -8.78
CA GLY A 213 -0.13 -9.35 -10.07
C GLY A 213 -1.62 -8.99 -9.97
N LEU A 214 -2.33 -9.54 -8.98
CA LEU A 214 -3.72 -9.19 -8.71
C LEU A 214 -3.88 -7.69 -8.44
N GLY A 215 -3.03 -7.17 -7.55
CA GLY A 215 -3.02 -5.75 -7.22
C GLY A 215 -2.58 -4.87 -8.39
N ILE A 216 -1.56 -5.29 -9.15
CA ILE A 216 -1.09 -4.55 -10.32
C ILE A 216 -2.20 -4.45 -11.37
N LEU A 217 -2.89 -5.56 -11.69
CA LEU A 217 -4.01 -5.53 -12.63
C LEU A 217 -5.13 -4.59 -12.15
N ALA A 218 -5.50 -4.68 -10.88
CA ALA A 218 -6.53 -3.82 -10.30
C ALA A 218 -6.12 -2.34 -10.33
N GLY A 219 -4.85 -2.04 -10.03
CA GLY A 219 -4.30 -0.68 -10.07
C GLY A 219 -4.29 -0.09 -11.48
N ASP A 220 -3.81 -0.86 -12.47
CA ASP A 220 -3.78 -0.43 -13.87
C ASP A 220 -5.18 -0.22 -14.42
N TYR A 221 -6.11 -1.09 -14.05
CA TYR A 221 -7.52 -0.94 -14.42
C TYR A 221 -8.12 0.35 -13.86
N LEU A 222 -7.81 0.71 -12.61
CA LEU A 222 -8.28 1.99 -12.02
C LEU A 222 -7.68 3.21 -12.70
N LYS A 223 -6.39 3.17 -13.08
CA LYS A 223 -5.74 4.27 -13.80
C LYS A 223 -6.39 4.49 -15.15
N GLU A 224 -6.62 3.42 -15.92
CA GLU A 224 -7.30 3.51 -17.21
C GLU A 224 -8.75 3.95 -17.07
N ALA A 225 -9.49 3.44 -16.07
CA ALA A 225 -10.85 3.88 -15.78
C ALA A 225 -10.91 5.38 -15.43
N SER A 226 -9.91 5.88 -14.70
CA SER A 226 -9.77 7.30 -14.40
C SER A 226 -9.49 8.12 -15.68
N ASP A 227 -8.57 7.68 -16.52
CA ASP A 227 -8.24 8.36 -17.79
C ASP A 227 -9.40 8.35 -18.79
N LYS A 228 -10.29 7.36 -18.71
CA LYS A 228 -11.54 7.29 -19.50
C LYS A 228 -12.73 7.94 -18.79
N ASN A 229 -12.50 8.58 -17.66
CA ASN A 229 -13.54 9.24 -16.87
C ASN A 229 -14.76 8.33 -16.58
N VAL A 230 -14.49 7.04 -16.29
CA VAL A 230 -15.53 6.07 -15.91
C VAL A 230 -16.01 6.38 -14.49
N PRO A 231 -17.34 6.48 -14.24
CA PRO A 231 -17.89 6.76 -12.92
C PRO A 231 -17.72 5.56 -11.97
N MET A 232 -16.50 5.32 -11.54
CA MET A 232 -16.11 4.18 -10.73
C MET A 232 -15.56 4.61 -9.37
N VAL A 233 -15.91 3.84 -8.33
CA VAL A 233 -15.28 3.91 -7.02
C VAL A 233 -14.63 2.57 -6.71
N ALA A 234 -13.44 2.60 -6.12
CA ALA A 234 -12.72 1.41 -5.66
C ALA A 234 -12.89 1.26 -4.15
N VAL A 235 -13.15 0.03 -3.71
CA VAL A 235 -13.26 -0.32 -2.29
C VAL A 235 -12.24 -1.41 -1.99
N GLY A 236 -11.35 -1.19 -1.03
CA GLY A 236 -10.27 -2.10 -0.68
C GLY A 236 -9.92 -2.06 0.79
N LEU A 237 -8.86 -2.77 1.14
CA LEU A 237 -8.34 -2.85 2.49
C LEU A 237 -7.14 -1.93 2.66
N LEU A 238 -7.12 -1.14 3.73
CA LEU A 238 -5.97 -0.35 4.13
C LEU A 238 -5.15 -1.16 5.14
N TYR A 239 -4.12 -1.85 4.65
CA TYR A 239 -3.26 -2.67 5.49
C TYR A 239 -2.38 -1.80 6.39
N ARG A 240 -2.34 -2.10 7.68
CA ARG A 240 -1.42 -1.48 8.65
C ARG A 240 0.02 -1.84 8.35
N TYR A 241 0.26 -3.08 7.97
CA TYR A 241 1.54 -3.60 7.54
C TYR A 241 1.39 -4.00 6.07
N GLY A 242 2.18 -3.38 5.21
CA GLY A 242 2.21 -3.72 3.79
C GLY A 242 2.95 -5.03 3.52
N TYR A 243 3.27 -5.29 2.24
CA TYR A 243 4.09 -6.43 1.88
C TYR A 243 5.45 -6.37 2.60
N PHE A 244 5.97 -7.53 2.98
CA PHE A 244 7.23 -7.61 3.73
C PHE A 244 8.43 -7.09 2.92
N THR A 245 9.39 -6.55 3.63
CA THR A 245 10.70 -6.18 3.06
C THR A 245 11.69 -7.30 3.32
N GLN A 246 12.40 -7.73 2.28
CA GLN A 246 13.45 -8.75 2.40
C GLN A 246 14.78 -8.09 2.81
N LYS A 247 15.40 -8.63 3.84
CA LYS A 247 16.76 -8.27 4.26
C LYS A 247 17.63 -9.52 4.30
N LEU A 248 18.93 -9.37 4.08
CA LEU A 248 19.89 -10.44 4.27
C LEU A 248 20.56 -10.29 5.62
N SER A 249 20.69 -11.38 6.36
CA SER A 249 21.52 -11.42 7.56
C SER A 249 23.01 -11.38 7.18
N ALA A 250 23.89 -11.18 8.17
CA ALA A 250 25.33 -11.25 7.95
C ALA A 250 25.81 -12.64 7.47
N GLN A 251 25.00 -13.67 7.66
CA GLN A 251 25.27 -15.06 7.22
C GLN A 251 24.60 -15.39 5.86
N GLY A 252 23.99 -14.39 5.19
CA GLY A 252 23.33 -14.57 3.91
C GLY A 252 21.89 -15.14 3.98
N ALA A 253 21.36 -15.35 5.18
CA ALA A 253 19.99 -15.85 5.34
C ALA A 253 18.96 -14.73 5.10
N GLN A 254 17.89 -15.03 4.35
CA GLN A 254 16.79 -14.11 4.13
C GLN A 254 16.01 -13.87 5.43
N GLN A 255 15.71 -12.61 5.68
CA GLN A 255 14.86 -12.16 6.78
C GLN A 255 13.68 -11.36 6.23
N ALA A 256 12.47 -11.68 6.67
CA ALA A 256 11.27 -10.92 6.38
C ALA A 256 11.05 -9.87 7.48
N THR A 257 10.94 -8.61 7.10
CA THR A 257 10.62 -7.51 8.02
C THR A 257 9.29 -6.87 7.64
N TYR A 258 8.47 -6.60 8.64
CA TYR A 258 7.16 -5.98 8.48
C TYR A 258 7.18 -4.61 9.13
N GLU A 259 7.11 -3.57 8.32
CA GLU A 259 7.13 -2.19 8.78
C GLU A 259 5.71 -1.62 8.73
N ALA A 260 5.29 -0.97 9.83
CA ALA A 260 3.99 -0.32 9.86
C ALA A 260 3.99 0.91 8.94
N GLN A 261 2.96 1.02 8.08
CA GLN A 261 2.80 2.19 7.22
C GLN A 261 2.57 3.45 8.06
N ASN A 262 3.23 4.54 7.68
CA ASN A 262 2.97 5.86 8.24
C ASN A 262 1.88 6.56 7.43
N PHE A 263 0.64 6.43 7.84
CA PHE A 263 -0.51 6.95 7.12
C PHE A 263 -0.50 8.47 6.94
N SER A 264 0.21 9.22 7.80
CA SER A 264 0.35 10.68 7.63
C SER A 264 1.26 11.08 6.47
N LYS A 265 1.99 10.13 5.89
CA LYS A 265 2.86 10.32 4.73
C LYS A 265 2.30 9.67 3.45
N LEU A 266 1.02 9.33 3.46
CA LEU A 266 0.34 8.72 2.33
C LEU A 266 -0.75 9.65 1.78
N PRO A 267 -1.09 9.55 0.49
CA PRO A 267 -2.14 10.36 -0.13
C PRO A 267 -3.54 9.82 0.24
N ILE A 268 -3.79 9.70 1.55
CA ILE A 268 -5.04 9.21 2.12
C ILE A 268 -5.55 10.21 3.16
N GLN A 269 -6.84 10.27 3.32
CA GLN A 269 -7.50 11.12 4.31
C GLN A 269 -8.54 10.33 5.09
N PRO A 270 -8.67 10.56 6.42
CA PRO A 270 -9.73 9.94 7.19
C PRO A 270 -11.09 10.49 6.78
N VAL A 271 -12.07 9.61 6.64
CA VAL A 271 -13.45 10.01 6.41
C VAL A 271 -14.02 10.60 7.70
N ARG A 272 -14.71 11.73 7.58
CA ARG A 272 -15.37 12.40 8.70
C ARG A 272 -16.86 12.40 8.47
N ASP A 273 -17.61 12.33 9.56
CA ASP A 273 -19.08 12.51 9.54
C ASP A 273 -19.45 13.99 9.32
N ALA A 274 -20.73 14.28 9.23
CA ALA A 274 -21.24 15.63 9.02
C ALA A 274 -20.93 16.61 10.17
N VAL A 275 -20.53 16.10 11.34
CA VAL A 275 -20.18 16.88 12.54
C VAL A 275 -18.67 17.05 12.68
N GLY A 276 -17.89 16.39 11.80
CA GLY A 276 -16.43 16.46 11.77
C GLY A 276 -15.71 15.38 12.57
N ASN A 277 -16.41 14.42 13.19
CA ASN A 277 -15.80 13.30 13.87
C ASN A 277 -15.31 12.26 12.86
N TRP A 278 -14.36 11.43 13.27
CA TRP A 278 -13.90 10.32 12.46
C TRP A 278 -15.04 9.31 12.25
N ALA A 279 -15.31 8.97 11.00
CA ALA A 279 -16.22 7.87 10.73
C ALA A 279 -15.59 6.57 11.23
N THR A 280 -16.31 5.86 12.09
CA THR A 280 -15.93 4.54 12.61
C THR A 280 -16.93 3.51 12.11
N VAL A 281 -16.46 2.32 11.75
CA VAL A 281 -17.26 1.18 11.32
C VAL A 281 -17.35 0.19 12.46
#